data_82c76fa211fbcfd7642270b76f5c98e0
#
_entry.id   82c76fa211fbcfd7642270b76f5c98e0
#
_cell.length_a   1.000
_cell.length_b   1.000
_cell.length_c   1.000
_cell.angle_alpha   90.00
_cell.angle_beta   90.00
_cell.angle_gamma   90.00
#
_symmetry.space_group_name_H-M   'P 1'
#
loop_
_entity.id
_entity.type
_entity.pdbx_description
1 polymer ?
#
loop_
_entity_poly.entity_id
_entity_poly.type
_entity_poly.pdbx_seq_one_letter_code
_entity_poly.pdbx_strand_id
1 'polypeptide(L)'
;MYTPRHPVRSIVIMASALLALFLLSFVVGRYGVPLGQVVRILLSGVLPLEQTWTGNMAIAVLNVRLPRILLACLVGCGLSAAGTGYQTVFQNPMAAPDILGASSGACFGAALAIMTGQSAVMITVFAFLASLLSVALVYLVGNHTRGNRVVNLLLAGIMVGSLFSACTSYIKLVADPTNQLPQITYWLMGSLSGTRMGTVRFAAVCMAVGLVPLLLLRWRMNLLTLSPDEARAMGVHTERLRLAVILSSTVLTAAAVSVSGMIGWVGLVIPHLSRRIVGSDCRRLMPMSCLFGAAFLLLVDNMARCLTATEIPIGILTAFVGAPFFIYLMVKGGDRA
;
A
#
# COMPACT_ATOMS: atom_id res chain seq x y z
N MET A 1 24.16 15.03 6.53
CA MET A 1 22.91 14.33 6.93
C MET A 1 22.01 15.27 7.69
N TYR A 2 20.80 15.54 7.25
CA TYR A 2 19.85 16.40 7.97
C TYR A 2 19.34 15.64 9.21
N THR A 3 19.72 16.10 10.40
CA THR A 3 19.16 15.58 11.65
C THR A 3 17.98 16.47 12.04
N PRO A 4 16.74 15.96 11.97
CA PRO A 4 15.56 16.74 12.34
C PRO A 4 15.62 17.11 13.83
N ARG A 5 15.37 18.40 14.15
CA ARG A 5 15.44 18.91 15.53
C ARG A 5 14.45 18.24 16.50
N HIS A 6 13.29 17.77 16.02
CA HIS A 6 12.24 17.17 16.87
C HIS A 6 11.46 16.05 16.16
N PRO A 7 12.06 14.87 15.92
CA PRO A 7 11.42 13.80 15.13
C PRO A 7 10.16 13.19 15.79
N VAL A 8 10.14 13.11 17.12
CA VAL A 8 8.97 12.60 17.86
C VAL A 8 7.78 13.56 17.72
N ARG A 9 8.03 14.87 17.80
CA ARG A 9 6.99 15.89 17.58
C ARG A 9 6.37 15.79 16.19
N SER A 10 7.19 15.54 15.16
CA SER A 10 6.69 15.35 13.79
C SER A 10 5.80 14.12 13.65
N ILE A 11 6.13 13.01 14.32
CA ILE A 11 5.29 11.79 14.33
C ILE A 11 3.95 12.07 15.05
N VAL A 12 3.97 12.79 16.17
CA VAL A 12 2.74 13.16 16.90
C VAL A 12 1.86 14.08 16.06
N ILE A 13 2.45 15.08 15.39
CA ILE A 13 1.70 15.97 14.46
C ILE A 13 1.07 15.16 13.33
N MET A 14 1.80 14.21 12.72
CA MET A 14 1.27 13.37 11.65
C MET A 14 0.13 12.46 12.15
N ALA A 15 0.26 11.89 13.35
CA ALA A 15 -0.80 11.09 13.96
C ALA A 15 -2.05 11.92 14.23
N SER A 16 -1.89 13.15 14.74
CA SER A 16 -3.00 14.09 14.96
C SER A 16 -3.66 14.51 13.64
N ALA A 17 -2.87 14.76 12.60
CA ALA A 17 -3.38 15.08 11.26
C ALA A 17 -4.15 13.90 10.65
N LEU A 18 -3.64 12.67 10.79
CA LEU A 18 -4.36 11.46 10.35
C LEU A 18 -5.68 11.30 11.11
N LEU A 19 -5.69 11.50 12.44
CA LEU A 19 -6.92 11.41 13.24
C LEU A 19 -7.94 12.47 12.80
N ALA A 20 -7.52 13.71 12.61
CA ALA A 20 -8.40 14.77 12.12
C ALA A 20 -8.96 14.43 10.73
N LEU A 21 -8.12 13.97 9.79
CA LEU A 21 -8.54 13.56 8.46
C LEU A 21 -9.48 12.34 8.51
N PHE A 22 -9.21 11.38 9.38
CA PHE A 22 -10.07 10.22 9.62
C PHE A 22 -11.49 10.63 10.04
N LEU A 23 -11.60 11.52 11.00
CA LEU A 23 -12.89 12.04 11.46
C LEU A 23 -13.60 12.88 10.38
N LEU A 24 -12.87 13.74 9.68
CA LEU A 24 -13.41 14.53 8.57
C LEU A 24 -13.93 13.66 7.42
N SER A 25 -13.29 12.52 7.16
CA SER A 25 -13.68 11.60 6.08
C SER A 25 -15.07 10.98 6.25
N PHE A 26 -15.59 10.95 7.48
CA PHE A 26 -16.98 10.54 7.74
C PHE A 26 -18.00 11.60 7.33
N VAL A 27 -17.63 12.86 7.27
CA VAL A 27 -18.52 13.95 6.84
C VAL A 27 -18.46 14.13 5.32
N VAL A 28 -17.27 13.98 4.77
CA VAL A 28 -17.01 14.15 3.33
C VAL A 28 -17.63 13.00 2.54
N GLY A 29 -18.52 13.31 1.60
CA GLY A 29 -19.14 12.33 0.71
C GLY A 29 -20.43 12.87 0.07
N ARG A 30 -20.92 12.21 -0.97
CA ARG A 30 -22.06 12.65 -1.77
C ARG A 30 -23.39 12.66 -1.00
N TYR A 31 -23.57 11.75 -0.07
CA TYR A 31 -24.75 11.72 0.81
C TYR A 31 -24.45 12.56 2.05
N GLY A 32 -25.11 13.72 2.18
CA GLY A 32 -24.91 14.61 3.32
C GLY A 32 -25.39 13.98 4.63
N VAL A 33 -24.49 13.75 5.58
CA VAL A 33 -24.80 13.35 6.95
C VAL A 33 -24.25 14.42 7.88
N PRO A 34 -25.09 15.09 8.69
CA PRO A 34 -24.65 16.10 9.63
C PRO A 34 -23.64 15.53 10.64
N LEU A 35 -22.60 16.32 11.00
CA LEU A 35 -21.54 15.88 11.90
C LEU A 35 -22.07 15.31 13.21
N GLY A 36 -23.08 15.95 13.82
CA GLY A 36 -23.70 15.47 15.05
C GLY A 36 -24.34 14.09 14.91
N GLN A 37 -24.94 13.77 13.73
CA GLN A 37 -25.48 12.43 13.47
C GLN A 37 -24.35 11.41 13.23
N VAL A 38 -23.27 11.78 12.53
CA VAL A 38 -22.10 10.90 12.36
C VAL A 38 -21.55 10.47 13.72
N VAL A 39 -21.34 11.42 14.64
CA VAL A 39 -20.83 11.12 16.00
C VAL A 39 -21.79 10.20 16.76
N ARG A 40 -23.09 10.48 16.74
CA ARG A 40 -24.11 9.64 17.41
C ARG A 40 -24.15 8.22 16.82
N ILE A 41 -24.12 8.08 15.48
CA ILE A 41 -24.09 6.76 14.80
C ILE A 41 -22.85 5.97 15.21
N LEU A 42 -21.66 6.60 15.23
CA LEU A 42 -20.42 5.91 15.63
C LEU A 42 -20.44 5.50 17.11
N LEU A 43 -20.98 6.36 17.99
CA LEU A 43 -21.08 6.08 19.43
C LEU A 43 -22.20 5.08 19.77
N SER A 44 -23.23 4.94 18.93
CA SER A 44 -24.33 4.01 19.19
C SER A 44 -23.91 2.54 19.22
N GLY A 45 -22.73 2.23 18.65
CA GLY A 45 -22.14 0.88 18.74
C GLY A 45 -21.59 0.56 20.15
N VAL A 46 -21.41 1.56 21.02
CA VAL A 46 -20.82 1.42 22.36
C VAL A 46 -21.78 1.94 23.46
N LEU A 47 -22.54 2.96 23.15
CA LEU A 47 -23.48 3.60 24.08
C LEU A 47 -24.94 3.43 23.62
N PRO A 48 -25.89 3.13 24.50
CA PRO A 48 -27.30 3.08 24.15
C PRO A 48 -27.82 4.52 23.97
N LEU A 49 -27.75 5.02 22.73
CA LEU A 49 -28.21 6.36 22.35
C LEU A 49 -29.58 6.28 21.67
N GLU A 50 -30.45 7.24 21.96
CA GLU A 50 -31.70 7.36 21.22
C GLU A 50 -31.43 7.61 19.73
N GLN A 51 -32.10 6.83 18.88
CA GLN A 51 -31.95 6.89 17.43
C GLN A 51 -32.63 8.15 16.88
N THR A 52 -31.83 9.17 16.61
CA THR A 52 -32.27 10.44 15.99
C THR A 52 -31.91 10.52 14.51
N TRP A 53 -31.30 9.48 13.94
CA TRP A 53 -30.85 9.38 12.56
C TRP A 53 -31.72 8.41 11.76
N THR A 54 -31.76 8.62 10.43
CA THR A 54 -32.45 7.70 9.52
C THR A 54 -31.65 6.43 9.26
N GLY A 55 -32.32 5.33 8.91
CA GLY A 55 -31.64 4.07 8.54
C GLY A 55 -30.59 4.25 7.42
N ASN A 56 -30.90 5.09 6.43
CA ASN A 56 -29.97 5.40 5.33
C ASN A 56 -28.69 6.12 5.81
N MET A 57 -28.78 6.99 6.82
CA MET A 57 -27.60 7.62 7.42
C MET A 57 -26.70 6.58 8.11
N ALA A 58 -27.30 5.64 8.85
CA ALA A 58 -26.56 4.57 9.49
C ALA A 58 -25.86 3.67 8.46
N ILE A 59 -26.56 3.25 7.40
CA ILE A 59 -25.97 2.47 6.30
C ILE A 59 -24.82 3.23 5.64
N ALA A 60 -25.00 4.52 5.33
CA ALA A 60 -23.96 5.33 4.73
C ALA A 60 -22.71 5.43 5.60
N VAL A 61 -22.86 5.61 6.90
CA VAL A 61 -21.73 5.77 7.84
C VAL A 61 -21.06 4.42 8.15
N LEU A 62 -21.84 3.40 8.55
CA LEU A 62 -21.30 2.15 9.07
C LEU A 62 -20.96 1.13 7.98
N ASN A 63 -21.75 1.06 6.91
CA ASN A 63 -21.60 0.01 5.89
C ASN A 63 -20.83 0.50 4.65
N VAL A 64 -20.78 1.81 4.39
CA VAL A 64 -20.09 2.37 3.22
C VAL A 64 -18.84 3.11 3.64
N ARG A 65 -18.95 4.16 4.49
CA ARG A 65 -17.81 5.03 4.83
C ARG A 65 -16.81 4.36 5.74
N LEU A 66 -17.24 3.76 6.83
CA LEU A 66 -16.35 3.15 7.82
C LEU A 66 -15.43 2.08 7.21
N PRO A 67 -15.92 1.06 6.47
CA PRO A 67 -15.06 0.06 5.85
C PRO A 67 -14.07 0.68 4.87
N ARG A 68 -14.51 1.64 4.06
CA ARG A 68 -13.69 2.30 3.05
C ARG A 68 -12.58 3.17 3.66
N ILE A 69 -12.89 3.97 4.68
CA ILE A 69 -11.92 4.79 5.42
C ILE A 69 -10.85 3.89 6.08
N LEU A 70 -11.28 2.82 6.74
CA LEU A 70 -10.36 1.86 7.36
C LEU A 70 -9.47 1.20 6.32
N LEU A 71 -10.04 0.76 5.18
CA LEU A 71 -9.26 0.14 4.12
C LEU A 71 -8.26 1.12 3.49
N ALA A 72 -8.65 2.37 3.25
CA ALA A 72 -7.74 3.42 2.77
C ALA A 72 -6.54 3.60 3.70
N CYS A 73 -6.77 3.69 5.01
CA CYS A 73 -5.71 3.79 6.00
C CYS A 73 -4.79 2.56 6.01
N LEU A 74 -5.37 1.35 5.97
CA LEU A 74 -4.61 0.09 5.95
C LEU A 74 -3.74 -0.02 4.69
N VAL A 75 -4.32 0.19 3.50
CA VAL A 75 -3.61 0.09 2.22
C VAL A 75 -2.49 1.13 2.15
N GLY A 76 -2.77 2.38 2.51
CA GLY A 76 -1.76 3.45 2.51
C GLY A 76 -0.62 3.18 3.49
N CYS A 77 -0.93 2.72 4.69
CA CYS A 77 0.04 2.26 5.69
C CYS A 77 0.88 1.09 5.16
N GLY A 78 0.24 0.04 4.64
CA GLY A 78 0.90 -1.16 4.15
C GLY A 78 1.84 -0.90 2.99
N LEU A 79 1.40 -0.18 1.96
CA LEU A 79 2.23 0.17 0.81
C LEU A 79 3.44 1.03 1.20
N SER A 80 3.25 1.99 2.11
CA SER A 80 4.34 2.86 2.57
C SER A 80 5.34 2.11 3.45
N ALA A 81 4.87 1.20 4.32
CA ALA A 81 5.73 0.33 5.11
C ALA A 81 6.53 -0.62 4.22
N ALA A 82 5.88 -1.26 3.24
CA ALA A 82 6.53 -2.12 2.25
C ALA A 82 7.59 -1.36 1.45
N GLY A 83 7.26 -0.15 0.99
CA GLY A 83 8.21 0.73 0.30
C GLY A 83 9.42 1.08 1.16
N THR A 84 9.23 1.40 2.45
CA THR A 84 10.33 1.64 3.39
C THR A 84 11.20 0.40 3.54
N GLY A 85 10.60 -0.79 3.63
CA GLY A 85 11.31 -2.08 3.69
C GLY A 85 12.16 -2.32 2.46
N TYR A 86 11.59 -2.23 1.26
CA TYR A 86 12.31 -2.43 0.00
C TYR A 86 13.42 -1.40 -0.20
N GLN A 87 13.15 -0.11 0.03
CA GLN A 87 14.16 0.95 -0.09
C GLN A 87 15.35 0.72 0.83
N THR A 88 15.12 0.15 2.02
CA THR A 88 16.19 -0.18 2.98
C THR A 88 16.98 -1.41 2.53
N VAL A 89 16.30 -2.47 2.08
CA VAL A 89 16.95 -3.72 1.63
C VAL A 89 17.80 -3.51 0.38
N PHE A 90 17.25 -2.77 -0.59
CA PHE A 90 17.93 -2.49 -1.85
C PHE A 90 18.89 -1.30 -1.78
N GLN A 91 18.97 -0.61 -0.62
CA GLN A 91 19.77 0.61 -0.42
C GLN A 91 19.52 1.64 -1.54
N ASN A 92 18.32 1.67 -2.06
CA ASN A 92 17.94 2.52 -3.16
C ASN A 92 16.60 3.22 -2.82
N PRO A 93 16.60 4.56 -2.69
CA PRO A 93 15.39 5.31 -2.38
C PRO A 93 14.33 5.25 -3.49
N MET A 94 14.72 4.75 -4.68
CA MET A 94 13.84 4.55 -5.84
C MET A 94 13.18 3.18 -5.86
N ALA A 95 13.49 2.28 -4.91
CA ALA A 95 12.87 0.97 -4.86
C ALA A 95 11.38 1.10 -4.50
N ALA A 96 10.52 0.71 -5.44
CA ALA A 96 9.08 0.66 -5.25
C ALA A 96 8.62 -0.74 -4.81
N PRO A 97 7.46 -0.90 -4.16
CA PRO A 97 6.89 -2.21 -3.84
C PRO A 97 6.73 -3.14 -5.03
N ASP A 98 6.57 -2.59 -6.24
CA ASP A 98 6.36 -3.35 -7.48
C ASP A 98 7.62 -3.99 -8.06
N ILE A 99 8.80 -3.62 -7.54
CA ILE A 99 10.08 -3.99 -8.13
C ILE A 99 10.32 -5.52 -8.18
N LEU A 100 9.62 -6.27 -7.32
CA LEU A 100 9.65 -7.73 -7.29
C LEU A 100 8.44 -8.37 -8.00
N GLY A 101 7.70 -7.61 -8.81
CA GLY A 101 6.59 -8.13 -9.60
C GLY A 101 5.33 -8.50 -8.82
N ALA A 102 5.23 -8.12 -7.54
CA ALA A 102 4.08 -8.43 -6.69
C ALA A 102 2.75 -7.92 -7.26
N SER A 103 2.72 -6.67 -7.74
CA SER A 103 1.53 -6.08 -8.35
C SER A 103 1.17 -6.72 -9.69
N SER A 104 2.16 -7.05 -10.53
CA SER A 104 1.93 -7.75 -11.80
C SER A 104 1.32 -9.14 -11.57
N GLY A 105 1.82 -9.88 -10.56
CA GLY A 105 1.24 -11.15 -10.14
C GLY A 105 -0.21 -11.00 -9.67
N ALA A 106 -0.49 -9.99 -8.83
CA ALA A 106 -1.84 -9.71 -8.36
C ALA A 106 -2.80 -9.38 -9.51
N CYS A 107 -2.35 -8.57 -10.47
CA CYS A 107 -3.12 -8.21 -11.68
C CYS A 107 -3.49 -9.45 -12.51
N PHE A 108 -2.54 -10.36 -12.69
CA PHE A 108 -2.79 -11.64 -13.38
C PHE A 108 -3.81 -12.50 -12.61
N GLY A 109 -3.62 -12.67 -11.31
CA GLY A 109 -4.54 -13.47 -10.48
C GLY A 109 -5.97 -12.93 -10.50
N ALA A 110 -6.13 -11.60 -10.38
CA ALA A 110 -7.44 -10.95 -10.48
C ALA A 110 -8.06 -11.11 -11.87
N ALA A 111 -7.30 -10.88 -12.94
CA ALA A 111 -7.76 -11.02 -14.30
C ALA A 111 -8.22 -12.47 -14.60
N LEU A 112 -7.47 -13.46 -14.13
CA LEU A 112 -7.81 -14.89 -14.25
C LEU A 112 -9.11 -15.21 -13.50
N ALA A 113 -9.27 -14.72 -12.28
CA ALA A 113 -10.47 -14.93 -11.48
C ALA A 113 -11.71 -14.27 -12.10
N ILE A 114 -11.57 -13.06 -12.66
CA ILE A 114 -12.66 -12.37 -13.37
C ILE A 114 -13.03 -13.13 -14.63
N MET A 115 -12.05 -13.55 -15.45
CA MET A 115 -12.27 -14.31 -16.68
C MET A 115 -13.01 -15.62 -16.39
N THR A 116 -12.72 -16.29 -15.26
CA THR A 116 -13.38 -17.53 -14.84
C THR A 116 -14.68 -17.32 -14.08
N GLY A 117 -15.19 -16.08 -14.00
CA GLY A 117 -16.49 -15.76 -13.37
C GLY A 117 -16.52 -15.93 -11.86
N GLN A 118 -15.39 -15.79 -11.18
CA GLN A 118 -15.28 -15.99 -9.74
C GLN A 118 -15.90 -14.83 -8.93
N SER A 119 -16.29 -15.13 -7.70
CA SER A 119 -16.85 -14.14 -6.77
C SER A 119 -15.80 -13.08 -6.39
N ALA A 120 -16.25 -11.90 -5.91
CA ALA A 120 -15.35 -10.82 -5.46
C ALA A 120 -14.34 -11.27 -4.39
N VAL A 121 -14.75 -12.19 -3.49
CA VAL A 121 -13.83 -12.76 -2.49
C VAL A 121 -12.75 -13.60 -3.16
N MET A 122 -13.11 -14.42 -4.15
CA MET A 122 -12.15 -15.25 -4.88
C MET A 122 -11.21 -14.41 -5.75
N ILE A 123 -11.68 -13.29 -6.33
CA ILE A 123 -10.81 -12.34 -7.04
C ILE A 123 -9.70 -11.85 -6.08
N THR A 124 -10.06 -11.46 -4.85
CA THR A 124 -9.08 -11.05 -3.84
C THR A 124 -8.10 -12.18 -3.49
N VAL A 125 -8.59 -13.42 -3.30
CA VAL A 125 -7.74 -14.58 -2.97
C VAL A 125 -6.78 -14.91 -4.13
N PHE A 126 -7.28 -14.95 -5.36
CA PHE A 126 -6.44 -15.22 -6.55
C PHE A 126 -5.38 -14.13 -6.73
N ALA A 127 -5.75 -12.86 -6.58
CA ALA A 127 -4.80 -11.75 -6.64
C ALA A 127 -3.72 -11.86 -5.56
N PHE A 128 -4.11 -12.17 -4.31
CA PHE A 128 -3.18 -12.33 -3.20
C PHE A 128 -2.21 -13.49 -3.43
N LEU A 129 -2.70 -14.67 -3.79
CA LEU A 129 -1.88 -15.87 -4.01
C LEU A 129 -0.96 -15.71 -5.22
N ALA A 130 -1.46 -15.15 -6.34
CA ALA A 130 -0.65 -14.91 -7.53
C ALA A 130 0.44 -13.86 -7.28
N SER A 131 0.18 -12.86 -6.45
CA SER A 131 1.18 -11.90 -5.98
C SER A 131 2.30 -12.59 -5.20
N LEU A 132 1.95 -13.44 -4.24
CA LEU A 132 2.95 -14.21 -3.49
C LEU A 132 3.73 -15.17 -4.38
N LEU A 133 3.07 -15.85 -5.33
CA LEU A 133 3.70 -16.74 -6.31
C LEU A 133 4.71 -15.97 -7.17
N SER A 134 4.35 -14.79 -7.65
CA SER A 134 5.25 -13.94 -8.45
C SER A 134 6.55 -13.66 -7.69
N VAL A 135 6.46 -13.22 -6.45
CA VAL A 135 7.66 -12.92 -5.64
C VAL A 135 8.43 -14.19 -5.26
N ALA A 136 7.75 -15.31 -5.02
CA ALA A 136 8.41 -16.59 -4.80
C ALA A 136 9.24 -17.00 -6.02
N LEU A 137 8.71 -16.86 -7.23
CA LEU A 137 9.44 -17.09 -8.48
C LEU A 137 10.65 -16.17 -8.62
N VAL A 138 10.48 -14.87 -8.33
CA VAL A 138 11.60 -13.89 -8.32
C VAL A 138 12.69 -14.32 -7.36
N TYR A 139 12.33 -14.74 -6.16
CA TYR A 139 13.28 -15.18 -5.15
C TYR A 139 14.00 -16.47 -5.58
N LEU A 140 13.29 -17.43 -6.15
CA LEU A 140 13.87 -18.67 -6.68
C LEU A 140 14.87 -18.38 -7.81
N VAL A 141 14.48 -17.59 -8.80
CA VAL A 141 15.37 -17.20 -9.93
C VAL A 141 16.57 -16.43 -9.42
N GLY A 142 16.35 -15.39 -8.62
CA GLY A 142 17.42 -14.52 -8.09
C GLY A 142 18.42 -15.25 -7.19
N ASN A 143 18.00 -16.31 -6.51
CA ASN A 143 18.87 -17.08 -5.62
C ASN A 143 19.72 -18.12 -6.37
N HIS A 144 19.31 -18.57 -7.58
CA HIS A 144 20.07 -19.50 -8.40
C HIS A 144 21.09 -18.80 -9.31
N THR A 145 21.04 -17.47 -9.41
CA THR A 145 21.93 -16.69 -10.27
C THR A 145 23.18 -16.27 -9.49
N ARG A 146 24.37 -16.45 -10.11
CA ARG A 146 25.66 -16.02 -9.53
C ARG A 146 25.81 -14.50 -9.64
N GLY A 147 26.50 -13.88 -8.66
CA GLY A 147 26.78 -12.43 -8.68
C GLY A 147 26.14 -11.67 -7.53
N ASN A 148 25.91 -10.37 -7.74
CA ASN A 148 25.31 -9.51 -6.71
C ASN A 148 23.82 -9.85 -6.51
N ARG A 149 23.47 -10.35 -5.33
CA ARG A 149 22.13 -10.82 -5.00
C ARG A 149 21.04 -9.74 -5.15
N VAL A 150 21.37 -8.48 -4.83
CA VAL A 150 20.43 -7.36 -4.98
C VAL A 150 20.09 -7.14 -6.46
N VAL A 151 21.12 -7.11 -7.31
CA VAL A 151 20.96 -6.93 -8.77
C VAL A 151 20.18 -8.11 -9.36
N ASN A 152 20.51 -9.34 -8.94
CA ASN A 152 19.81 -10.55 -9.42
C ASN A 152 18.32 -10.53 -9.08
N LEU A 153 17.95 -10.13 -7.84
CA LEU A 153 16.55 -10.01 -7.44
C LEU A 153 15.81 -8.92 -8.24
N LEU A 154 16.47 -7.79 -8.53
CA LEU A 154 15.89 -6.72 -9.33
C LEU A 154 15.64 -7.17 -10.77
N LEU A 155 16.62 -7.80 -11.40
CA LEU A 155 16.50 -8.32 -12.77
C LEU A 155 15.44 -9.43 -12.84
N ALA A 156 15.44 -10.37 -11.90
CA ALA A 156 14.42 -11.39 -11.81
C ALA A 156 13.01 -10.80 -11.63
N GLY A 157 12.89 -9.73 -10.82
CA GLY A 157 11.62 -9.00 -10.63
C GLY A 157 11.10 -8.39 -11.93
N ILE A 158 11.97 -7.76 -12.72
CA ILE A 158 11.61 -7.20 -14.03
C ILE A 158 11.15 -8.31 -14.99
N MET A 159 11.89 -9.43 -15.06
CA MET A 159 11.57 -10.53 -15.96
C MET A 159 10.26 -11.22 -15.58
N VAL A 160 10.09 -11.59 -14.31
CA VAL A 160 8.86 -12.25 -13.84
C VAL A 160 7.67 -11.30 -13.91
N GLY A 161 7.85 -10.02 -13.55
CA GLY A 161 6.81 -9.01 -13.69
C GLY A 161 6.35 -8.82 -15.13
N SER A 162 7.29 -8.82 -16.10
CA SER A 162 6.98 -8.74 -17.53
C SER A 162 6.21 -9.98 -18.00
N LEU A 163 6.56 -11.18 -17.51
CA LEU A 163 5.84 -12.42 -17.84
C LEU A 163 4.39 -12.36 -17.35
N PHE A 164 4.16 -11.98 -16.07
CA PHE A 164 2.80 -11.85 -15.55
C PHE A 164 2.00 -10.74 -16.25
N SER A 165 2.66 -9.65 -16.66
CA SER A 165 2.03 -8.57 -17.44
C SER A 165 1.62 -9.06 -18.83
N ALA A 166 2.46 -9.87 -19.51
CA ALA A 166 2.13 -10.49 -20.77
C ALA A 166 0.94 -11.46 -20.63
N CYS A 167 0.92 -12.30 -19.59
CA CYS A 167 -0.21 -13.18 -19.29
C CYS A 167 -1.50 -12.40 -19.03
N THR A 168 -1.43 -11.28 -18.29
CA THR A 168 -2.58 -10.40 -18.07
C THR A 168 -3.08 -9.79 -19.37
N SER A 169 -2.17 -9.38 -20.26
CA SER A 169 -2.51 -8.85 -21.58
C SER A 169 -3.18 -9.90 -22.46
N TYR A 170 -2.72 -11.15 -22.41
CA TYR A 170 -3.37 -12.27 -23.11
C TYR A 170 -4.79 -12.51 -22.59
N ILE A 171 -5.00 -12.51 -21.25
CA ILE A 171 -6.34 -12.64 -20.69
C ILE A 171 -7.26 -11.53 -21.20
N LYS A 172 -6.78 -10.27 -21.24
CA LYS A 172 -7.56 -9.14 -21.76
C LYS A 172 -7.91 -9.28 -23.24
N LEU A 173 -7.03 -9.92 -24.03
CA LEU A 173 -7.26 -10.16 -25.47
C LEU A 173 -8.40 -11.16 -25.70
N VAL A 174 -8.51 -12.19 -24.86
CA VAL A 174 -9.50 -13.29 -25.02
C VAL A 174 -10.76 -13.09 -24.16
N ALA A 175 -10.77 -12.09 -23.27
CA ALA A 175 -11.88 -11.80 -22.39
C ALA A 175 -13.10 -11.25 -23.18
N ASP A 176 -14.31 -11.54 -22.68
CA ASP A 176 -15.53 -10.94 -23.23
C ASP A 176 -15.46 -9.41 -23.19
N PRO A 177 -15.57 -8.74 -24.37
CA PRO A 177 -15.39 -7.31 -24.49
C PRO A 177 -16.48 -6.51 -23.78
N THR A 178 -17.65 -7.09 -23.54
CA THR A 178 -18.81 -6.42 -22.99
C THR A 178 -18.81 -6.40 -21.46
N ASN A 179 -18.40 -7.51 -20.81
CA ASN A 179 -18.48 -7.67 -19.36
C ASN A 179 -17.12 -7.84 -18.69
N GLN A 180 -16.30 -8.80 -19.14
CA GLN A 180 -15.04 -9.17 -18.46
C GLN A 180 -13.95 -8.13 -18.67
N LEU A 181 -13.74 -7.68 -19.89
CA LEU A 181 -12.67 -6.73 -20.21
C LEU A 181 -12.83 -5.37 -19.49
N PRO A 182 -14.03 -4.75 -19.43
CA PRO A 182 -14.24 -3.55 -18.62
C PRO A 182 -13.99 -3.79 -17.13
N GLN A 183 -14.44 -4.93 -16.59
CA GLN A 183 -14.25 -5.27 -15.18
C GLN A 183 -12.77 -5.46 -14.83
N ILE A 184 -12.00 -6.20 -15.66
CA ILE A 184 -10.56 -6.36 -15.50
C ILE A 184 -9.87 -4.99 -15.58
N THR A 185 -10.21 -4.18 -16.57
CA THR A 185 -9.60 -2.87 -16.78
C THR A 185 -9.84 -1.93 -15.59
N TYR A 186 -11.10 -1.89 -15.07
CA TYR A 186 -11.44 -1.11 -13.90
C TYR A 186 -10.70 -1.59 -12.65
N TRP A 187 -10.60 -2.92 -12.45
CA TRP A 187 -9.86 -3.48 -11.32
C TRP A 187 -8.38 -3.10 -11.35
N LEU A 188 -7.75 -3.13 -12.55
CA LEU A 188 -6.36 -2.75 -12.75
C LEU A 188 -6.07 -1.27 -12.44
N MET A 189 -7.07 -0.39 -12.57
CA MET A 189 -6.92 1.04 -12.25
C MET A 189 -6.85 1.33 -10.75
N GLY A 190 -7.22 0.36 -9.91
CA GLY A 190 -7.22 0.49 -8.45
C GLY A 190 -8.37 1.34 -7.90
N SER A 191 -9.15 0.77 -7.01
CA SER A 191 -10.32 1.42 -6.39
C SER A 191 -10.61 0.84 -5.02
N LEU A 192 -11.20 1.66 -4.15
CA LEU A 192 -11.76 1.23 -2.86
C LEU A 192 -13.30 1.22 -2.87
N SER A 193 -13.88 1.33 -4.06
CA SER A 193 -15.35 1.28 -4.22
C SER A 193 -15.88 -0.10 -3.86
N GLY A 194 -17.06 -0.14 -3.25
CA GLY A 194 -17.70 -1.42 -2.86
C GLY A 194 -17.01 -2.17 -1.71
N THR A 195 -16.09 -1.54 -0.99
CA THR A 195 -15.41 -2.15 0.18
C THR A 195 -16.44 -2.58 1.23
N ARG A 196 -16.31 -3.83 1.70
CA ARG A 196 -17.09 -4.41 2.79
C ARG A 196 -16.22 -4.68 4.01
N MET A 197 -16.82 -4.75 5.20
CA MET A 197 -16.08 -5.02 6.45
C MET A 197 -15.32 -6.38 6.42
N GLY A 198 -15.81 -7.38 5.67
CA GLY A 198 -15.09 -8.64 5.44
C GLY A 198 -13.73 -8.43 4.76
N THR A 199 -13.69 -7.59 3.72
CA THR A 199 -12.45 -7.20 3.01
C THR A 199 -11.48 -6.47 3.94
N VAL A 200 -12.02 -5.57 4.79
CA VAL A 200 -11.19 -4.85 5.79
C VAL A 200 -10.56 -5.81 6.79
N ARG A 201 -11.33 -6.79 7.30
CA ARG A 201 -10.81 -7.81 8.24
C ARG A 201 -9.71 -8.66 7.59
N PHE A 202 -9.93 -9.13 6.37
CA PHE A 202 -8.91 -9.86 5.61
C PHE A 202 -7.63 -9.03 5.45
N ALA A 203 -7.77 -7.80 4.95
CA ALA A 203 -6.63 -6.90 4.78
C ALA A 203 -5.91 -6.63 6.11
N ALA A 204 -6.64 -6.37 7.20
CA ALA A 204 -6.07 -6.10 8.52
C ALA A 204 -5.24 -7.28 9.04
N VAL A 205 -5.73 -8.52 8.90
CA VAL A 205 -5.01 -9.73 9.33
C VAL A 205 -3.74 -9.92 8.49
N CYS A 206 -3.86 -9.92 7.15
CA CYS A 206 -2.71 -10.08 6.27
C CYS A 206 -1.68 -8.97 6.45
N MET A 207 -2.13 -7.72 6.59
CA MET A 207 -1.23 -6.59 6.81
C MET A 207 -0.58 -6.62 8.20
N ALA A 208 -1.26 -7.09 9.23
CA ALA A 208 -0.65 -7.29 10.55
C ALA A 208 0.50 -8.29 10.49
N VAL A 209 0.32 -9.40 9.74
CA VAL A 209 1.38 -10.41 9.52
C VAL A 209 2.62 -9.81 8.85
N GLY A 210 2.45 -8.89 7.91
CA GLY A 210 3.58 -8.21 7.27
C GLY A 210 4.14 -7.03 8.08
N LEU A 211 3.29 -6.22 8.72
CA LEU A 211 3.69 -4.99 9.39
C LEU A 211 4.37 -5.24 10.74
N VAL A 212 3.87 -6.19 11.53
CA VAL A 212 4.42 -6.46 12.87
C VAL A 212 5.91 -6.85 12.80
N PRO A 213 6.35 -7.77 11.93
CA PRO A 213 7.78 -8.06 11.81
C PRO A 213 8.61 -6.84 11.40
N LEU A 214 8.13 -6.00 10.46
CA LEU A 214 8.84 -4.78 10.07
C LEU A 214 9.00 -3.80 11.24
N LEU A 215 7.95 -3.62 12.04
CA LEU A 215 8.01 -2.78 13.23
C LEU A 215 8.95 -3.32 14.30
N LEU A 216 9.01 -4.63 14.51
CA LEU A 216 9.93 -5.28 15.44
C LEU A 216 11.38 -5.22 14.94
N LEU A 217 11.59 -5.38 13.64
CA LEU A 217 12.91 -5.38 13.02
C LEU A 217 13.44 -3.98 12.70
N ARG A 218 12.62 -2.92 12.84
CA ARG A 218 12.96 -1.55 12.42
C ARG A 218 14.32 -1.05 12.91
N TRP A 219 14.76 -1.45 14.10
CA TRP A 219 16.10 -1.11 14.58
C TRP A 219 17.19 -1.86 13.79
N ARG A 220 17.01 -3.18 13.61
CA ARG A 220 17.98 -4.02 12.89
C ARG A 220 18.08 -3.64 11.41
N MET A 221 17.01 -3.09 10.82
CA MET A 221 17.01 -2.65 9.42
C MET A 221 18.07 -1.58 9.15
N ASN A 222 18.43 -0.74 10.12
CA ASN A 222 19.52 0.22 9.97
C ASN A 222 20.88 -0.48 9.71
N LEU A 223 21.06 -1.71 10.17
CA LEU A 223 22.29 -2.47 9.96
C LEU A 223 22.44 -3.01 8.53
N LEU A 224 21.37 -2.98 7.72
CA LEU A 224 21.46 -3.34 6.30
C LEU A 224 22.24 -2.29 5.47
N THR A 225 22.50 -1.12 6.01
CA THR A 225 23.34 -0.07 5.37
C THR A 225 24.85 -0.28 5.60
N LEU A 226 25.22 -1.16 6.54
CA LEU A 226 26.60 -1.53 6.83
C LEU A 226 27.11 -2.62 5.88
N SER A 227 28.42 -2.80 5.82
CA SER A 227 29.01 -3.93 5.13
C SER A 227 28.60 -5.26 5.81
N PRO A 228 28.55 -6.39 5.07
CA PRO A 228 28.19 -7.68 5.66
C PRO A 228 29.07 -8.09 6.85
N ASP A 229 30.34 -7.72 6.82
CA ASP A 229 31.30 -8.09 7.88
C ASP A 229 31.10 -7.25 9.14
N GLU A 230 30.86 -5.94 8.99
CA GLU A 230 30.52 -5.06 10.12
C GLU A 230 29.20 -5.49 10.79
N ALA A 231 28.19 -5.81 10.00
CA ALA A 231 26.90 -6.29 10.54
C ALA A 231 27.02 -7.64 11.28
N ARG A 232 27.89 -8.53 10.76
CA ARG A 232 28.19 -9.82 11.44
C ARG A 232 28.90 -9.58 12.76
N ALA A 233 29.86 -8.66 12.81
CA ALA A 233 30.56 -8.31 14.06
C ALA A 233 29.59 -7.77 15.13
N MET A 234 28.45 -7.17 14.72
CA MET A 234 27.36 -6.76 15.60
C MET A 234 26.34 -7.87 15.90
N GLY A 235 26.63 -9.12 15.51
CA GLY A 235 25.77 -10.29 15.77
C GLY A 235 24.52 -10.40 14.86
N VAL A 236 24.49 -9.70 13.72
CA VAL A 236 23.33 -9.71 12.81
C VAL A 236 23.66 -10.44 11.51
N HIS A 237 22.86 -11.46 11.20
CA HIS A 237 22.88 -12.15 9.92
C HIS A 237 22.10 -11.34 8.88
N THR A 238 22.79 -10.52 8.08
CA THR A 238 22.17 -9.63 7.08
C THR A 238 21.27 -10.35 6.08
N GLU A 239 21.65 -11.56 5.67
CA GLU A 239 20.87 -12.40 4.74
C GLU A 239 19.48 -12.77 5.29
N ARG A 240 19.43 -13.24 6.55
CA ARG A 240 18.16 -13.59 7.21
C ARG A 240 17.30 -12.35 7.44
N LEU A 241 17.94 -11.24 7.83
CA LEU A 241 17.24 -9.98 8.03
C LEU A 241 16.66 -9.45 6.71
N ARG A 242 17.45 -9.49 5.62
CA ARG A 242 17.00 -9.09 4.29
C ARG A 242 15.81 -9.92 3.82
N LEU A 243 15.90 -11.25 3.98
CA LEU A 243 14.79 -12.15 3.64
C LEU A 243 13.52 -11.83 4.44
N ALA A 244 13.64 -11.65 5.76
CA ALA A 244 12.50 -11.31 6.61
C ALA A 244 11.83 -10.00 6.19
N VAL A 245 12.62 -8.95 5.87
CA VAL A 245 12.08 -7.68 5.39
C VAL A 245 11.42 -7.81 4.02
N ILE A 246 12.02 -8.57 3.09
CA ILE A 246 11.43 -8.82 1.76
C ILE A 246 10.10 -9.54 1.91
N LEU A 247 10.04 -10.65 2.66
CA LEU A 247 8.81 -11.43 2.85
C LEU A 247 7.70 -10.59 3.50
N SER A 248 8.04 -9.85 4.55
CA SER A 248 7.08 -8.96 5.21
C SER A 248 6.55 -7.87 4.29
N SER A 249 7.44 -7.22 3.53
CA SER A 249 7.06 -6.20 2.54
C SER A 249 6.23 -6.79 1.40
N THR A 250 6.53 -8.02 0.97
CA THR A 250 5.74 -8.74 -0.04
C THR A 250 4.32 -9.02 0.45
N VAL A 251 4.16 -9.53 1.67
CA VAL A 251 2.84 -9.78 2.25
C VAL A 251 2.02 -8.49 2.33
N LEU A 252 2.65 -7.37 2.73
CA LEU A 252 2.00 -6.06 2.75
C LEU A 252 1.55 -5.62 1.36
N THR A 253 2.43 -5.73 0.36
CA THR A 253 2.11 -5.35 -1.02
C THR A 253 1.01 -6.25 -1.60
N ALA A 254 1.13 -7.56 -1.42
CA ALA A 254 0.13 -8.53 -1.88
C ALA A 254 -1.24 -8.28 -1.25
N ALA A 255 -1.28 -8.06 0.08
CA ALA A 255 -2.52 -7.75 0.79
C ALA A 255 -3.13 -6.42 0.32
N ALA A 256 -2.31 -5.37 0.14
CA ALA A 256 -2.79 -4.08 -0.34
C ALA A 256 -3.38 -4.20 -1.74
N VAL A 257 -2.61 -4.72 -2.70
CA VAL A 257 -3.03 -4.79 -4.11
C VAL A 257 -4.23 -5.73 -4.30
N SER A 258 -4.31 -6.84 -3.58
CA SER A 258 -5.42 -7.80 -3.70
C SER A 258 -6.79 -7.22 -3.31
N VAL A 259 -6.83 -6.21 -2.43
CA VAL A 259 -8.08 -5.60 -1.96
C VAL A 259 -8.39 -4.25 -2.61
N SER A 260 -7.41 -3.59 -3.20
CA SER A 260 -7.56 -2.25 -3.76
C SER A 260 -7.29 -2.16 -5.25
N GLY A 261 -6.83 -3.24 -5.90
CA GLY A 261 -6.24 -3.16 -7.22
C GLY A 261 -4.88 -2.43 -7.19
N MET A 262 -4.36 -2.07 -8.36
CA MET A 262 -3.03 -1.48 -8.47
C MET A 262 -3.03 -0.01 -8.07
N ILE A 263 -2.45 0.30 -6.90
CA ILE A 263 -2.22 1.67 -6.43
C ILE A 263 -0.70 1.92 -6.40
N GLY A 264 -0.19 2.61 -7.41
CA GLY A 264 1.22 2.96 -7.52
C GLY A 264 1.61 4.21 -6.72
N TRP A 265 2.90 4.55 -6.72
CA TRP A 265 3.53 5.76 -6.19
C TRP A 265 3.54 5.90 -4.67
N VAL A 266 2.55 5.40 -3.94
CA VAL A 266 2.45 5.54 -2.47
C VAL A 266 3.69 4.98 -1.78
N GLY A 267 4.06 3.74 -2.10
CA GLY A 267 5.24 3.08 -1.51
C GLY A 267 6.59 3.64 -1.98
N LEU A 268 6.61 4.46 -3.02
CA LEU A 268 7.81 5.15 -3.49
C LEU A 268 7.94 6.53 -2.87
N VAL A 269 6.89 7.34 -2.97
CA VAL A 269 6.90 8.77 -2.61
C VAL A 269 6.86 8.99 -1.11
N ILE A 270 6.00 8.26 -0.40
CA ILE A 270 5.77 8.49 1.03
C ILE A 270 7.00 8.20 1.90
N PRO A 271 7.73 7.07 1.73
CA PRO A 271 8.96 6.86 2.48
C PRO A 271 10.03 7.92 2.19
N HIS A 272 10.10 8.40 0.95
CA HIS A 272 11.03 9.47 0.58
C HIS A 272 10.71 10.78 1.29
N LEU A 273 9.43 11.20 1.31
CA LEU A 273 8.97 12.37 2.07
C LEU A 273 9.20 12.20 3.58
N SER A 274 8.91 11.01 4.10
CA SER A 274 9.09 10.68 5.52
C SER A 274 10.56 10.83 5.93
N ARG A 275 11.52 10.42 5.08
CA ARG A 275 12.96 10.64 5.33
C ARG A 275 13.33 12.11 5.45
N ARG A 276 12.71 12.98 4.67
CA ARG A 276 12.96 14.43 4.78
C ARG A 276 12.47 15.00 6.09
N ILE A 277 11.45 14.39 6.71
CA ILE A 277 10.82 14.88 7.95
C ILE A 277 11.52 14.31 9.19
N VAL A 278 11.79 13.00 9.23
CA VAL A 278 12.30 12.32 10.44
C VAL A 278 13.70 11.72 10.30
N GLY A 279 14.35 11.87 9.12
CA GLY A 279 15.65 11.29 8.81
C GLY A 279 15.57 9.85 8.34
N SER A 280 16.74 9.22 8.14
CA SER A 280 16.88 7.87 7.58
C SER A 280 16.85 6.74 8.62
N ASP A 281 16.81 7.05 9.93
CA ASP A 281 16.72 6.03 10.99
C ASP A 281 15.38 5.30 10.91
N CYS A 282 15.42 4.01 10.59
CA CYS A 282 14.23 3.16 10.43
C CYS A 282 13.36 3.09 11.69
N ARG A 283 13.89 3.37 12.88
CA ARG A 283 13.09 3.42 14.13
C ARG A 283 11.99 4.48 14.04
N ARG A 284 12.28 5.60 13.38
CA ARG A 284 11.38 6.76 13.21
C ARG A 284 10.76 6.78 11.83
N LEU A 285 11.52 6.37 10.82
CA LEU A 285 11.08 6.35 9.43
C LEU A 285 9.90 5.40 9.21
N MET A 286 9.95 4.18 9.77
CA MET A 286 8.89 3.19 9.59
C MET A 286 7.54 3.67 10.14
N PRO A 287 7.39 4.07 11.42
CA PRO A 287 6.12 4.58 11.93
C PRO A 287 5.66 5.87 11.22
N MET A 288 6.59 6.78 10.87
CA MET A 288 6.25 7.98 10.12
C MET A 288 5.69 7.64 8.74
N SER A 289 6.30 6.70 8.03
CA SER A 289 5.83 6.25 6.71
C SER A 289 4.46 5.59 6.80
N CYS A 290 4.20 4.79 7.83
CA CYS A 290 2.89 4.18 8.07
C CYS A 290 1.79 5.24 8.24
N LEU A 291 2.01 6.21 9.13
CA LEU A 291 1.03 7.27 9.41
C LEU A 291 0.82 8.18 8.20
N PHE A 292 1.91 8.59 7.55
CA PHE A 292 1.84 9.46 6.38
C PHE A 292 1.19 8.75 5.20
N GLY A 293 1.49 7.46 4.97
CA GLY A 293 0.85 6.68 3.92
C GLY A 293 -0.65 6.52 4.13
N ALA A 294 -1.07 6.25 5.37
CA ALA A 294 -2.48 6.18 5.74
C ALA A 294 -3.18 7.53 5.49
N ALA A 295 -2.59 8.63 5.93
CA ALA A 295 -3.14 9.97 5.71
C ALA A 295 -3.22 10.34 4.23
N PHE A 296 -2.15 10.07 3.48
CA PHE A 296 -2.10 10.37 2.04
C PHE A 296 -3.17 9.62 1.26
N LEU A 297 -3.26 8.29 1.45
CA LEU A 297 -4.22 7.50 0.69
C LEU A 297 -5.67 7.82 1.09
N LEU A 298 -5.92 8.12 2.36
CA LEU A 298 -7.23 8.59 2.82
C LEU A 298 -7.61 9.93 2.20
N LEU A 299 -6.65 10.86 2.08
CA LEU A 299 -6.87 12.14 1.39
C LEU A 299 -7.19 11.92 -0.09
N VAL A 300 -6.42 11.08 -0.78
CA VAL A 300 -6.66 10.74 -2.19
C VAL A 300 -8.01 10.04 -2.38
N ASP A 301 -8.41 9.15 -1.46
CA ASP A 301 -9.73 8.51 -1.50
C ASP A 301 -10.88 9.52 -1.33
N ASN A 302 -10.73 10.50 -0.43
CA ASN A 302 -11.70 11.59 -0.30
C ASN A 302 -11.83 12.40 -1.60
N MET A 303 -10.70 12.68 -2.28
CA MET A 303 -10.70 13.34 -3.59
C MET A 303 -11.38 12.46 -4.65
N ALA A 304 -11.05 11.16 -4.70
CA ALA A 304 -11.63 10.20 -5.64
C ALA A 304 -13.16 10.17 -5.60
N ARG A 305 -13.74 10.32 -4.39
CA ARG A 305 -15.18 10.30 -4.17
C ARG A 305 -15.90 11.60 -4.48
N CYS A 306 -15.19 12.74 -4.42
CA CYS A 306 -15.85 14.06 -4.39
C CYS A 306 -15.58 14.92 -5.63
N LEU A 307 -14.51 14.66 -6.40
CA LEU A 307 -14.12 15.52 -7.52
C LEU A 307 -15.06 15.43 -8.71
N THR A 308 -15.62 14.25 -9.01
CA THR A 308 -16.45 14.04 -10.21
C THR A 308 -17.72 13.27 -9.88
N ALA A 309 -18.70 13.31 -10.79
CA ALA A 309 -19.96 12.55 -10.65
C ALA A 309 -19.75 11.04 -10.67
N THR A 310 -18.75 10.54 -11.38
CA THR A 310 -18.25 9.15 -11.31
C THR A 310 -17.03 9.11 -10.41
N GLU A 311 -16.80 8.01 -9.68
CA GLU A 311 -15.60 7.88 -8.88
C GLU A 311 -14.35 7.73 -9.76
N ILE A 312 -13.32 8.54 -9.49
CA ILE A 312 -12.03 8.42 -10.18
C ILE A 312 -11.26 7.25 -9.54
N PRO A 313 -10.74 6.29 -10.32
CA PRO A 313 -9.85 5.26 -9.79
C PRO A 313 -8.66 5.87 -9.05
N ILE A 314 -8.35 5.34 -7.86
CA ILE A 314 -7.32 5.89 -6.96
C ILE A 314 -5.93 5.83 -7.60
N GLY A 315 -5.64 4.77 -8.37
CA GLY A 315 -4.37 4.62 -9.08
C GLY A 315 -4.09 5.76 -10.06
N ILE A 316 -5.12 6.30 -10.70
CA ILE A 316 -5.00 7.47 -11.58
C ILE A 316 -4.61 8.71 -10.77
N LEU A 317 -5.29 8.97 -9.65
CA LEU A 317 -5.00 10.13 -8.81
C LEU A 317 -3.62 10.05 -8.17
N THR A 318 -3.21 8.87 -7.69
CA THR A 318 -1.87 8.68 -7.12
C THR A 318 -0.78 8.87 -8.19
N ALA A 319 -1.03 8.50 -9.45
CA ALA A 319 -0.11 8.74 -10.56
C ALA A 319 0.00 10.24 -10.89
N PHE A 320 -1.12 10.96 -10.94
CA PHE A 320 -1.11 12.42 -11.18
C PHE A 320 -0.38 13.21 -10.09
N VAL A 321 -0.38 12.75 -8.86
CA VAL A 321 0.37 13.39 -7.76
C VAL A 321 1.80 12.87 -7.72
N GLY A 322 2.00 11.56 -7.84
CA GLY A 322 3.28 10.91 -7.63
C GLY A 322 4.32 11.20 -8.72
N ALA A 323 3.92 11.09 -10.00
CA ALA A 323 4.85 11.27 -11.11
C ALA A 323 5.41 12.71 -11.21
N PRO A 324 4.60 13.79 -11.19
CA PRO A 324 5.14 15.15 -11.21
C PRO A 324 5.99 15.48 -9.99
N PHE A 325 5.57 14.98 -8.80
CA PHE A 325 6.36 15.15 -7.59
C PHE A 325 7.73 14.51 -7.71
N PHE A 326 7.80 13.33 -8.31
CA PHE A 326 9.04 12.59 -8.49
C PHE A 326 9.97 13.26 -9.51
N ILE A 327 9.43 13.77 -10.63
CA ILE A 327 10.16 14.59 -11.61
C ILE A 327 10.77 15.83 -10.92
N TYR A 328 9.98 16.53 -10.10
CA TYR A 328 10.45 17.67 -9.32
C TYR A 328 11.64 17.29 -8.40
N LEU A 329 11.56 16.11 -7.75
CA LEU A 329 12.64 15.63 -6.88
C LEU A 329 13.92 15.34 -7.65
N MET A 330 13.82 14.74 -8.84
CA MET A 330 14.97 14.43 -9.69
C MET A 330 15.67 15.71 -10.16
N VAL A 331 14.91 16.67 -10.63
CA VAL A 331 15.45 17.97 -11.10
C VAL A 331 16.16 18.70 -9.96
N LYS A 332 15.52 18.82 -8.78
CA LYS A 332 16.10 19.53 -7.63
C LYS A 332 17.22 18.75 -6.91
N GLY A 333 17.27 17.43 -7.07
CA GLY A 333 18.32 16.58 -6.50
C GLY A 333 19.62 16.62 -7.33
N GLY A 334 19.54 16.87 -8.64
CA GLY A 334 20.67 17.01 -9.54
C GLY A 334 21.53 18.25 -9.26
N ASP A 335 20.97 19.30 -8.65
CA ASP A 335 21.71 20.54 -8.29
C ASP A 335 22.58 20.39 -7.02
N ARG A 336 22.65 19.22 -6.40
CA ARG A 336 23.38 18.95 -5.15
C ARG A 336 24.38 17.78 -5.23
N ALA A 337 24.61 17.26 -6.43
CA ALA A 337 25.64 16.25 -6.72
C ALA A 337 26.89 16.94 -7.41
#